data_f20b36f7289ecfc2e9c84497febd5d59
#
_entry.id   f20b36f7289ecfc2e9c84497febd5d59
#
_cell.length_a   1.000
_cell.length_b   1.000
_cell.length_c   1.000
_cell.angle_alpha   90.00
_cell.angle_beta   90.00
_cell.angle_gamma   90.00
#
_symmetry.space_group_name_H-M   'P 1'
#
loop_
_entity.id
_entity.type
_entity.pdbx_description
1 polymer ?
#
loop_
_entity_poly.entity_id
_entity_poly.type
_entity_poly.pdbx_seq_one_letter_code
_entity_poly.pdbx_strand_id
1 'polypeptide(L)'
;MMEKVFIVAAKRTPIGSFTGSLKNVSAGELAGVAIKGALDSVDLPLDVIDEVIVGNVISAGQGMGVARQASIYAGLPEETPAYGVNMICGSGMKSVMDAAAHIKAQDAEIVVAAGVEVMSQIPFVVPPSIRNGHKMGDISMKDLLVGDGLTDAFNHYHMGMTAENIANALNISRLAQDNYALESQQKAVAAIEAGKFAEQIVPVEVKQRRQTVTFDTDEYPKADATFEGLQKLRPAFDREGTVTAGNASGINDGASAIILASESAVTKYGLTPLVELTSYAQSGLDPKIMGLGPVEAVSKALDKAGLTLEQVDLFELNEAFAAQALGVMYQLSEQHDLPLEAFKPKVNVNGGAIALGHPLGASGNRIIVSLIHEMLEQKTSYGVASLCVGGGMGTAVLLKGIEG
;
A
#
# COMPACT_ATOMS: atom_id res chain seq x y z
N MET A 1 -20.18 -14.73 20.00
CA MET A 1 -18.75 -14.50 19.64
C MET A 1 -18.77 -13.60 18.43
N MET A 2 -17.80 -12.70 18.25
CA MET A 2 -17.71 -11.94 17.01
C MET A 2 -17.36 -12.89 15.86
N GLU A 3 -17.92 -12.64 14.67
CA GLU A 3 -17.64 -13.39 13.45
C GLU A 3 -16.15 -13.30 13.10
N LYS A 4 -15.53 -14.44 12.78
CA LYS A 4 -14.16 -14.44 12.27
C LYS A 4 -14.13 -13.99 10.82
N VAL A 5 -13.04 -13.34 10.44
CA VAL A 5 -12.83 -12.83 9.10
C VAL A 5 -11.62 -13.53 8.51
N PHE A 6 -11.80 -14.14 7.35
CA PHE A 6 -10.74 -14.81 6.61
C PHE A 6 -10.45 -14.08 5.31
N ILE A 7 -9.20 -14.13 4.88
CA ILE A 7 -8.79 -13.72 3.54
C ILE A 7 -8.69 -14.99 2.70
N VAL A 8 -9.41 -15.01 1.57
CA VAL A 8 -9.49 -16.19 0.68
C VAL A 8 -8.80 -15.95 -0.66
N ALA A 9 -8.53 -14.69 -1.02
CA ALA A 9 -7.72 -14.33 -2.20
C ALA A 9 -6.93 -13.06 -1.93
N ALA A 10 -5.72 -12.98 -2.52
CA ALA A 10 -4.83 -11.83 -2.40
C ALA A 10 -3.99 -11.71 -3.68
N LYS A 11 -4.23 -10.68 -4.50
CA LYS A 11 -3.56 -10.45 -5.79
C LYS A 11 -3.21 -8.98 -5.97
N ARG A 12 -2.24 -8.70 -6.85
CA ARG A 12 -1.85 -7.34 -7.25
C ARG A 12 -1.44 -7.29 -8.70
N THR A 13 -1.45 -6.13 -9.28
CA THR A 13 -0.76 -5.90 -10.56
C THR A 13 0.75 -5.76 -10.32
N PRO A 14 1.60 -5.89 -11.34
CA PRO A 14 2.95 -5.36 -11.26
C PRO A 14 2.88 -3.85 -10.99
N ILE A 15 3.93 -3.31 -10.36
CA ILE A 15 4.04 -1.87 -10.09
C ILE A 15 4.80 -1.19 -11.23
N GLY A 16 4.15 -0.20 -11.84
CA GLY A 16 4.71 0.64 -12.89
C GLY A 16 5.49 1.83 -12.32
N SER A 17 6.51 2.27 -13.04
CA SER A 17 7.21 3.52 -12.80
C SER A 17 6.37 4.72 -13.23
N PHE A 18 6.65 5.88 -12.66
CA PHE A 18 6.02 7.13 -13.10
C PHE A 18 6.24 7.37 -14.60
N THR A 19 5.16 7.58 -15.33
CA THR A 19 5.13 7.66 -16.80
C THR A 19 5.66 6.42 -17.53
N GLY A 20 5.72 5.28 -16.83
CA GLY A 20 6.19 3.98 -17.32
C GLY A 20 5.12 3.17 -18.05
N SER A 21 5.17 1.86 -17.86
CA SER A 21 4.34 0.89 -18.60
C SER A 21 2.83 1.07 -18.38
N LEU A 22 2.41 1.41 -17.16
CA LEU A 22 0.99 1.54 -16.79
C LEU A 22 0.36 2.92 -17.04
N LYS A 23 1.12 3.91 -17.48
CA LYS A 23 0.68 5.32 -17.61
C LYS A 23 -0.60 5.57 -18.43
N ASN A 24 -0.98 4.63 -19.30
CA ASN A 24 -2.17 4.77 -20.15
C ASN A 24 -3.33 3.85 -19.73
N VAL A 25 -3.19 3.12 -18.62
CA VAL A 25 -4.26 2.28 -18.06
C VAL A 25 -4.99 3.11 -17.01
N SER A 26 -6.30 3.28 -17.14
CA SER A 26 -7.08 4.04 -16.16
C SER A 26 -7.10 3.35 -14.79
N ALA A 27 -7.31 4.12 -13.72
CA ALA A 27 -7.38 3.54 -12.38
C ALA A 27 -8.52 2.51 -12.24
N GLY A 28 -9.69 2.76 -12.86
CA GLY A 28 -10.80 1.81 -12.88
C GLY A 28 -10.44 0.50 -13.58
N GLU A 29 -9.79 0.56 -14.76
CA GLU A 29 -9.32 -0.62 -15.49
C GLU A 29 -8.26 -1.38 -14.71
N LEU A 30 -7.26 -0.68 -14.15
CA LEU A 30 -6.16 -1.31 -13.42
C LEU A 30 -6.65 -2.01 -12.13
N ALA A 31 -7.54 -1.37 -11.37
CA ALA A 31 -8.19 -2.00 -10.23
C ALA A 31 -9.06 -3.18 -10.65
N GLY A 32 -9.77 -3.07 -11.78
CA GLY A 32 -10.55 -4.15 -12.36
C GLY A 32 -9.72 -5.39 -12.67
N VAL A 33 -8.49 -5.21 -13.20
CA VAL A 33 -7.55 -6.32 -13.42
C VAL A 33 -7.17 -7.01 -12.12
N ALA A 34 -6.81 -6.25 -11.08
CA ALA A 34 -6.45 -6.82 -9.79
C ALA A 34 -7.62 -7.57 -9.13
N ILE A 35 -8.82 -6.97 -9.15
CA ILE A 35 -10.05 -7.59 -8.62
C ILE A 35 -10.38 -8.87 -9.39
N LYS A 36 -10.38 -8.81 -10.73
CA LYS A 36 -10.62 -9.98 -11.56
C LYS A 36 -9.63 -11.11 -11.26
N GLY A 37 -8.33 -10.79 -11.14
CA GLY A 37 -7.31 -11.77 -10.80
C GLY A 37 -7.53 -12.40 -9.42
N ALA A 38 -8.03 -11.65 -8.44
CA ALA A 38 -8.42 -12.19 -7.14
C ALA A 38 -9.65 -13.10 -7.24
N LEU A 39 -10.68 -12.69 -7.98
CA LEU A 39 -11.88 -13.49 -8.23
C LEU A 39 -11.56 -14.79 -8.98
N ASP A 40 -10.72 -14.74 -10.00
CA ASP A 40 -10.31 -15.90 -10.80
C ASP A 40 -9.47 -16.92 -9.99
N SER A 41 -8.93 -16.51 -8.83
CA SER A 41 -8.12 -17.38 -7.96
C SER A 41 -8.92 -18.17 -6.93
N VAL A 42 -10.23 -17.97 -6.86
CA VAL A 42 -11.15 -18.66 -5.95
C VAL A 42 -12.34 -19.20 -6.74
N ASP A 43 -12.84 -20.39 -6.34
CA ASP A 43 -14.06 -20.95 -6.92
C ASP A 43 -15.29 -20.38 -6.18
N LEU A 44 -15.72 -19.20 -6.61
CA LEU A 44 -16.79 -18.44 -5.96
C LEU A 44 -17.74 -17.85 -7.01
N PRO A 45 -19.07 -18.05 -6.89
CA PRO A 45 -20.05 -17.35 -7.73
C PRO A 45 -19.94 -15.83 -7.54
N LEU A 46 -19.98 -15.06 -8.63
CA LEU A 46 -19.79 -13.60 -8.57
C LEU A 46 -20.98 -12.87 -7.92
N ASP A 47 -22.16 -13.46 -7.98
CA ASP A 47 -23.41 -12.91 -7.42
C ASP A 47 -23.52 -13.02 -5.90
N VAL A 48 -22.57 -13.70 -5.24
CA VAL A 48 -22.49 -13.76 -3.78
C VAL A 48 -21.57 -12.71 -3.15
N ILE A 49 -20.95 -11.86 -3.97
CA ILE A 49 -20.15 -10.74 -3.50
C ILE A 49 -21.08 -9.61 -3.06
N ASP A 50 -21.06 -9.27 -1.77
CA ASP A 50 -21.97 -8.28 -1.19
C ASP A 50 -21.58 -6.85 -1.59
N GLU A 51 -20.29 -6.53 -1.64
CA GLU A 51 -19.83 -5.19 -2.00
C GLU A 51 -18.34 -5.16 -2.42
N VAL A 52 -17.94 -4.04 -3.06
CA VAL A 52 -16.56 -3.72 -3.43
C VAL A 52 -16.14 -2.41 -2.81
N ILE A 53 -15.03 -2.41 -2.07
CA ILE A 53 -14.45 -1.21 -1.45
C ILE A 53 -13.07 -0.96 -2.04
N VAL A 54 -12.84 0.22 -2.64
CA VAL A 54 -11.57 0.55 -3.31
C VAL A 54 -10.92 1.78 -2.70
N GLY A 55 -9.71 1.63 -2.20
CA GLY A 55 -8.85 2.75 -1.81
C GLY A 55 -8.31 3.47 -3.05
N ASN A 56 -8.55 4.78 -3.15
CA ASN A 56 -8.00 5.65 -4.18
C ASN A 56 -7.88 7.07 -3.63
N VAL A 57 -6.72 7.69 -3.79
CA VAL A 57 -6.40 8.98 -3.15
C VAL A 57 -6.82 10.14 -4.03
N ILE A 58 -6.37 10.18 -5.28
CA ILE A 58 -6.62 11.31 -6.17
C ILE A 58 -7.52 10.85 -7.31
N SER A 59 -8.81 10.95 -7.08
CA SER A 59 -9.84 10.53 -8.05
C SER A 59 -10.19 11.59 -9.09
N ALA A 60 -9.57 12.78 -9.03
CA ALA A 60 -9.83 13.87 -9.95
C ALA A 60 -9.51 13.46 -11.39
N GLY A 61 -10.44 13.74 -12.32
CA GLY A 61 -10.28 13.44 -13.75
C GLY A 61 -10.43 11.97 -14.16
N GLN A 62 -10.68 11.05 -13.20
CA GLN A 62 -10.79 9.62 -13.47
C GLN A 62 -12.23 9.14 -13.77
N GLY A 63 -13.15 10.07 -13.90
CA GLY A 63 -14.56 9.76 -14.10
C GLY A 63 -15.30 9.50 -12.79
N MET A 64 -16.55 9.09 -12.90
CA MET A 64 -17.44 8.91 -11.77
C MET A 64 -17.19 7.56 -11.10
N GLY A 65 -16.79 7.57 -9.82
CA GLY A 65 -16.75 6.36 -8.98
C GLY A 65 -15.73 5.31 -9.45
N VAL A 66 -14.42 5.53 -9.23
CA VAL A 66 -13.36 4.56 -9.59
C VAL A 66 -13.66 3.14 -9.10
N ALA A 67 -14.19 2.99 -7.87
CA ALA A 67 -14.58 1.69 -7.32
C ALA A 67 -15.68 1.01 -8.15
N ARG A 68 -16.69 1.78 -8.58
CA ARG A 68 -17.77 1.24 -9.43
C ARG A 68 -17.24 0.84 -10.81
N GLN A 69 -16.36 1.65 -11.40
CA GLN A 69 -15.72 1.29 -12.65
C GLN A 69 -14.94 -0.03 -12.51
N ALA A 70 -14.14 -0.16 -11.44
CA ALA A 70 -13.35 -1.36 -11.17
C ALA A 70 -14.20 -2.61 -10.99
N SER A 71 -15.31 -2.52 -10.25
CA SER A 71 -16.28 -3.61 -10.07
C SER A 71 -16.83 -4.12 -11.41
N ILE A 72 -17.27 -3.20 -12.27
CA ILE A 72 -17.81 -3.55 -13.59
C ILE A 72 -16.72 -4.11 -14.53
N TYR A 73 -15.53 -3.49 -14.55
CA TYR A 73 -14.41 -4.01 -15.36
C TYR A 73 -13.91 -5.38 -14.89
N ALA A 74 -14.05 -5.70 -13.61
CA ALA A 74 -13.76 -7.03 -13.07
C ALA A 74 -14.79 -8.09 -13.46
N GLY A 75 -15.96 -7.68 -13.99
CA GLY A 75 -17.05 -8.55 -14.40
C GLY A 75 -18.06 -8.90 -13.31
N LEU A 76 -18.05 -8.16 -12.19
CA LEU A 76 -19.06 -8.34 -11.14
C LEU A 76 -20.44 -7.88 -11.63
N PRO A 77 -21.54 -8.45 -11.09
CA PRO A 77 -22.90 -8.05 -11.40
C PRO A 77 -23.17 -6.56 -11.14
N GLU A 78 -24.09 -5.97 -11.90
CA GLU A 78 -24.49 -4.57 -11.70
C GLU A 78 -25.19 -4.34 -10.35
N GLU A 79 -25.72 -5.38 -9.77
CA GLU A 79 -26.36 -5.39 -8.45
C GLU A 79 -25.35 -5.25 -7.29
N THR A 80 -24.08 -5.64 -7.49
CA THR A 80 -23.04 -5.52 -6.46
C THR A 80 -22.66 -4.04 -6.25
N PRO A 81 -22.95 -3.43 -5.10
CA PRO A 81 -22.58 -2.04 -4.82
C PRO A 81 -21.05 -1.87 -4.70
N ALA A 82 -20.57 -0.67 -5.05
CA ALA A 82 -19.15 -0.37 -4.94
C ALA A 82 -18.93 1.09 -4.53
N TYR A 83 -18.00 1.33 -3.61
CA TYR A 83 -17.63 2.68 -3.17
C TYR A 83 -16.12 2.83 -2.93
N GLY A 84 -15.66 4.08 -2.97
CA GLY A 84 -14.25 4.43 -2.74
C GLY A 84 -13.99 4.97 -1.35
N VAL A 85 -12.81 4.67 -0.81
CA VAL A 85 -12.32 5.26 0.45
C VAL A 85 -11.02 6.02 0.19
N ASN A 86 -10.86 7.13 0.91
CA ASN A 86 -9.64 7.93 0.88
C ASN A 86 -9.13 8.17 2.31
N MET A 87 -8.02 7.56 2.63
CA MET A 87 -7.22 7.77 3.83
C MET A 87 -5.76 7.97 3.42
N ILE A 88 -5.51 8.77 2.38
CA ILE A 88 -4.19 8.99 1.79
C ILE A 88 -3.47 7.64 1.57
N CYS A 89 -2.18 7.49 1.96
CA CYS A 89 -1.43 6.23 1.80
C CYS A 89 -2.12 5.01 2.44
N GLY A 90 -2.96 5.22 3.46
CA GLY A 90 -3.73 4.19 4.16
C GLY A 90 -4.96 3.67 3.42
N SER A 91 -5.36 4.26 2.28
CA SER A 91 -6.64 3.97 1.61
C SER A 91 -6.84 2.49 1.29
N GLY A 92 -5.81 1.83 0.72
CA GLY A 92 -5.89 0.42 0.38
C GLY A 92 -5.95 -0.51 1.61
N MET A 93 -5.32 -0.15 2.73
CA MET A 93 -5.48 -0.91 3.98
C MET A 93 -6.83 -0.60 4.63
N LYS A 94 -7.30 0.64 4.52
CA LYS A 94 -8.61 1.04 5.04
C LYS A 94 -9.74 0.27 4.36
N SER A 95 -9.67 0.00 3.06
CA SER A 95 -10.67 -0.84 2.38
C SER A 95 -10.77 -2.23 3.00
N VAL A 96 -9.63 -2.84 3.38
CA VAL A 96 -9.59 -4.14 4.08
C VAL A 96 -10.16 -4.03 5.50
N MET A 97 -9.85 -2.95 6.22
CA MET A 97 -10.36 -2.73 7.58
C MET A 97 -11.87 -2.51 7.57
N ASP A 98 -12.41 -1.77 6.61
CA ASP A 98 -13.85 -1.53 6.48
C ASP A 98 -14.58 -2.81 6.06
N ALA A 99 -14.05 -3.57 5.10
CA ALA A 99 -14.57 -4.89 4.74
C ALA A 99 -14.66 -5.83 5.96
N ALA A 100 -13.59 -5.89 6.75
CA ALA A 100 -13.59 -6.69 7.99
C ALA A 100 -14.59 -6.17 9.04
N ALA A 101 -14.80 -4.86 9.11
CA ALA A 101 -15.80 -4.28 10.02
C ALA A 101 -17.23 -4.64 9.60
N HIS A 102 -17.56 -4.56 8.31
CA HIS A 102 -18.88 -4.94 7.78
C HIS A 102 -19.17 -6.43 7.99
N ILE A 103 -18.19 -7.31 7.74
CA ILE A 103 -18.33 -8.73 8.04
C ILE A 103 -18.55 -8.98 9.54
N LYS A 104 -17.77 -8.35 10.42
CA LYS A 104 -17.94 -8.47 11.88
C LYS A 104 -19.28 -7.91 12.37
N ALA A 105 -19.81 -6.90 11.70
CA ALA A 105 -21.13 -6.32 11.98
C ALA A 105 -22.28 -7.16 11.40
N GLN A 106 -21.99 -8.17 10.57
CA GLN A 106 -22.95 -9.00 9.83
C GLN A 106 -23.77 -8.22 8.78
N ASP A 107 -23.21 -7.11 8.28
CA ASP A 107 -23.78 -6.36 7.15
C ASP A 107 -23.39 -6.98 5.80
N ALA A 108 -22.31 -7.77 5.78
CA ALA A 108 -21.81 -8.50 4.61
C ALA A 108 -21.22 -9.85 5.02
N GLU A 109 -21.22 -10.82 4.10
CA GLU A 109 -20.55 -12.13 4.26
C GLU A 109 -19.24 -12.20 3.46
N ILE A 110 -19.22 -11.61 2.23
CA ILE A 110 -18.06 -11.65 1.32
C ILE A 110 -17.86 -10.27 0.70
N VAL A 111 -16.68 -9.70 0.90
CA VAL A 111 -16.34 -8.35 0.45
C VAL A 111 -15.04 -8.36 -0.35
N VAL A 112 -15.03 -7.65 -1.48
CA VAL A 112 -13.80 -7.35 -2.23
C VAL A 112 -13.24 -6.03 -1.75
N ALA A 113 -12.04 -6.05 -1.16
CA ALA A 113 -11.29 -4.89 -0.75
C ALA A 113 -10.09 -4.67 -1.68
N ALA A 114 -10.00 -3.54 -2.33
CA ALA A 114 -8.94 -3.23 -3.28
C ALA A 114 -8.31 -1.87 -3.01
N GLY A 115 -7.20 -1.61 -3.69
CA GLY A 115 -6.57 -0.31 -3.70
C GLY A 115 -5.93 -0.03 -5.05
N VAL A 116 -5.96 1.21 -5.50
CA VAL A 116 -5.39 1.62 -6.78
C VAL A 116 -4.87 3.05 -6.73
N GLU A 117 -3.76 3.28 -7.42
CA GLU A 117 -3.35 4.62 -7.82
C GLU A 117 -2.63 4.55 -9.17
N VAL A 118 -3.02 5.41 -10.10
CA VAL A 118 -2.27 5.65 -11.33
C VAL A 118 -1.74 7.08 -11.25
N MET A 119 -0.59 7.22 -10.55
CA MET A 119 -0.01 8.52 -10.27
C MET A 119 0.42 9.23 -11.56
N SER A 120 0.69 8.48 -12.62
CA SER A 120 0.99 8.98 -13.96
C SER A 120 -0.18 9.71 -14.64
N GLN A 121 -1.41 9.52 -14.17
CA GLN A 121 -2.62 10.13 -14.74
C GLN A 121 -3.23 11.23 -13.87
N ILE A 122 -2.59 11.56 -12.75
CA ILE A 122 -3.09 12.63 -11.87
C ILE A 122 -3.01 13.97 -12.62
N PRO A 123 -4.13 14.72 -12.72
CA PRO A 123 -4.18 15.91 -13.56
C PRO A 123 -3.60 17.15 -12.89
N PHE A 124 -3.30 18.14 -13.73
CA PHE A 124 -3.16 19.53 -13.32
C PHE A 124 -4.54 20.19 -13.33
N VAL A 125 -4.81 21.07 -12.37
CA VAL A 125 -6.07 21.80 -12.26
C VAL A 125 -5.86 23.31 -12.29
N VAL A 126 -6.84 24.01 -12.86
CA VAL A 126 -6.93 25.46 -12.79
C VAL A 126 -7.73 25.90 -11.56
N PRO A 127 -7.53 27.16 -11.04
CA PRO A 127 -8.28 27.63 -9.88
C PRO A 127 -9.80 27.62 -10.12
N PRO A 128 -10.62 27.27 -9.10
CA PRO A 128 -12.08 27.28 -9.21
C PRO A 128 -12.66 28.64 -9.62
N SER A 129 -11.94 29.73 -9.36
CA SER A 129 -12.33 31.11 -9.75
C SER A 129 -12.51 31.28 -11.27
N ILE A 130 -11.94 30.40 -12.10
CA ILE A 130 -12.15 30.40 -13.55
C ILE A 130 -13.64 30.22 -13.92
N ARG A 131 -14.43 29.55 -13.08
CA ARG A 131 -15.88 29.39 -13.27
C ARG A 131 -16.63 30.72 -13.21
N ASN A 132 -16.06 31.72 -12.55
CA ASN A 132 -16.62 33.07 -12.44
C ASN A 132 -16.16 34.01 -13.56
N GLY A 133 -15.41 33.51 -14.53
CA GLY A 133 -14.81 34.25 -15.62
C GLY A 133 -13.44 34.84 -15.23
N HIS A 134 -12.48 34.68 -16.11
CA HIS A 134 -11.14 35.24 -15.99
C HIS A 134 -10.99 36.34 -17.04
N LYS A 135 -10.91 37.60 -16.59
CA LYS A 135 -10.97 38.74 -17.50
C LYS A 135 -9.63 39.15 -18.10
N MET A 136 -8.53 38.99 -17.33
CA MET A 136 -7.20 39.44 -17.77
C MET A 136 -6.10 38.86 -16.87
N GLY A 137 -4.90 38.61 -17.39
CA GLY A 137 -3.73 38.09 -16.70
C GLY A 137 -3.55 36.57 -16.88
N ASP A 138 -2.47 36.03 -16.31
CA ASP A 138 -2.12 34.61 -16.42
C ASP A 138 -2.96 33.74 -15.50
N ILE A 139 -3.13 32.47 -15.88
CA ILE A 139 -3.75 31.43 -15.04
C ILE A 139 -2.67 30.39 -14.71
N SER A 140 -2.39 30.19 -13.44
CA SER A 140 -1.52 29.10 -12.97
C SER A 140 -2.32 27.80 -12.87
N MET A 141 -1.67 26.68 -13.20
CA MET A 141 -2.18 25.33 -12.96
C MET A 141 -1.48 24.72 -11.72
N LYS A 142 -2.26 24.02 -10.89
CA LYS A 142 -1.74 23.28 -9.75
C LYS A 142 -1.62 21.82 -10.11
N ASP A 143 -0.46 21.21 -9.89
CA ASP A 143 -0.26 19.78 -9.98
C ASP A 143 -0.92 19.10 -8.75
N LEU A 144 -1.95 18.26 -8.98
CA LEU A 144 -2.64 17.55 -7.91
C LEU A 144 -1.82 16.41 -7.32
N LEU A 145 -0.89 15.84 -8.09
CA LEU A 145 0.02 14.83 -7.56
C LEU A 145 0.82 15.39 -6.39
N VAL A 146 1.40 16.56 -6.57
CA VAL A 146 2.18 17.24 -5.53
C VAL A 146 1.23 17.85 -4.49
N GLY A 147 0.19 18.55 -4.93
CA GLY A 147 -0.65 19.36 -4.05
C GLY A 147 -1.57 18.57 -3.11
N ASP A 148 -2.15 17.48 -3.60
CA ASP A 148 -3.14 16.70 -2.87
C ASP A 148 -2.60 15.33 -2.41
N GLY A 149 -1.53 14.84 -3.05
CA GLY A 149 -0.88 13.57 -2.71
C GLY A 149 0.36 13.69 -1.84
N LEU A 150 1.20 14.70 -2.06
CA LEU A 150 2.55 14.76 -1.51
C LEU A 150 2.87 16.00 -0.67
N THR A 151 1.91 16.91 -0.47
CA THR A 151 2.08 18.13 0.34
C THR A 151 1.24 18.06 1.60
N ASP A 152 1.86 18.28 2.76
CA ASP A 152 1.15 18.39 4.02
C ASP A 152 0.21 19.59 4.03
N ALA A 153 -1.07 19.33 4.34
CA ALA A 153 -2.12 20.35 4.29
C ALA A 153 -2.00 21.41 5.42
N PHE A 154 -1.31 21.09 6.50
CA PHE A 154 -1.20 21.94 7.69
C PHE A 154 0.10 22.75 7.67
N ASN A 155 1.20 22.14 7.28
CA ASN A 155 2.53 22.74 7.29
C ASN A 155 2.99 23.24 5.92
N HIS A 156 2.24 22.92 4.83
CA HIS A 156 2.47 23.38 3.46
C HIS A 156 3.86 23.04 2.89
N TYR A 157 4.41 21.88 3.27
CA TYR A 157 5.66 21.37 2.72
C TYR A 157 5.50 19.92 2.22
N HIS A 158 6.43 19.48 1.40
CA HIS A 158 6.43 18.13 0.85
C HIS A 158 6.60 17.07 1.96
N MET A 159 5.99 15.88 1.77
CA MET A 159 6.08 14.75 2.72
C MET A 159 7.52 14.38 3.09
N GLY A 160 8.49 14.60 2.19
CA GLY A 160 9.90 14.39 2.48
C GLY A 160 10.44 15.22 3.65
N MET A 161 9.85 16.40 3.94
CA MET A 161 10.20 17.18 5.12
C MET A 161 9.79 16.48 6.42
N THR A 162 8.72 15.69 6.41
CA THR A 162 8.33 14.88 7.57
C THR A 162 9.37 13.78 7.85
N ALA A 163 10.00 13.24 6.80
CA ALA A 163 11.09 12.28 6.93
C ALA A 163 12.38 12.95 7.47
N GLU A 164 12.71 14.17 7.03
CA GLU A 164 13.80 14.97 7.61
C GLU A 164 13.56 15.27 9.10
N ASN A 165 12.32 15.61 9.47
CA ASN A 165 11.96 15.82 10.88
C ASN A 165 12.23 14.57 11.73
N ILE A 166 11.90 13.38 11.23
CA ILE A 166 12.15 12.10 11.91
C ILE A 166 13.65 11.82 11.96
N ALA A 167 14.37 12.01 10.84
CA ALA A 167 15.82 11.82 10.79
C ALA A 167 16.53 12.68 11.84
N ASN A 168 16.14 13.95 11.96
CA ASN A 168 16.67 14.87 12.95
C ASN A 168 16.29 14.49 14.39
N ALA A 169 15.02 14.17 14.65
CA ALA A 169 14.54 13.85 15.99
C ALA A 169 15.17 12.56 16.56
N LEU A 170 15.42 11.56 15.71
CA LEU A 170 15.95 10.26 16.09
C LEU A 170 17.44 10.08 15.73
N ASN A 171 18.11 11.13 15.26
CA ASN A 171 19.52 11.11 14.84
C ASN A 171 19.81 10.01 13.80
N ILE A 172 18.93 9.80 12.83
CA ILE A 172 19.09 8.82 11.76
C ILE A 172 19.97 9.42 10.67
N SER A 173 21.20 8.94 10.58
CA SER A 173 22.17 9.47 9.63
C SER A 173 21.84 9.16 8.17
N ARG A 174 22.38 9.97 7.25
CA ARG A 174 22.32 9.71 5.81
C ARG A 174 22.87 8.33 5.46
N LEU A 175 23.97 7.93 6.13
CA LEU A 175 24.59 6.62 5.95
C LEU A 175 23.63 5.47 6.27
N ALA A 176 22.90 5.57 7.39
CA ALA A 176 21.91 4.56 7.77
C ALA A 176 20.75 4.47 6.77
N GLN A 177 20.27 5.61 6.28
CA GLN A 177 19.20 5.69 5.29
C GLN A 177 19.63 5.08 3.94
N ASP A 178 20.81 5.39 3.45
CA ASP A 178 21.31 4.86 2.17
C ASP A 178 21.58 3.36 2.24
N ASN A 179 22.09 2.84 3.36
CA ASN A 179 22.27 1.40 3.57
C ASN A 179 20.92 0.67 3.59
N TYR A 180 19.92 1.22 4.29
CA TYR A 180 18.58 0.65 4.33
C TYR A 180 17.94 0.62 2.92
N ALA A 181 18.07 1.70 2.17
CA ALA A 181 17.56 1.79 0.81
C ALA A 181 18.25 0.77 -0.13
N LEU A 182 19.56 0.59 -0.01
CA LEU A 182 20.30 -0.42 -0.76
C LEU A 182 19.83 -1.83 -0.42
N GLU A 183 19.66 -2.14 0.88
CA GLU A 183 19.10 -3.44 1.31
C GLU A 183 17.71 -3.69 0.70
N SER A 184 16.82 -2.68 0.67
CA SER A 184 15.50 -2.81 0.06
C SER A 184 15.59 -3.14 -1.42
N GLN A 185 16.48 -2.47 -2.18
CA GLN A 185 16.73 -2.77 -3.60
C GLN A 185 17.24 -4.19 -3.80
N GLN A 186 18.24 -4.60 -3.03
CA GLN A 186 18.84 -5.93 -3.13
C GLN A 186 17.84 -7.06 -2.83
N LYS A 187 17.05 -6.89 -1.78
CA LYS A 187 15.97 -7.83 -1.41
C LYS A 187 14.91 -7.94 -2.51
N ALA A 188 14.45 -6.80 -3.06
CA ALA A 188 13.44 -6.80 -4.11
C ALA A 188 13.94 -7.47 -5.40
N VAL A 189 15.15 -7.17 -5.83
CA VAL A 189 15.76 -7.80 -7.01
C VAL A 189 15.92 -9.30 -6.79
N ALA A 190 16.46 -9.73 -5.65
CA ALA A 190 16.60 -11.15 -5.32
C ALA A 190 15.24 -11.88 -5.27
N ALA A 191 14.20 -11.23 -4.74
CA ALA A 191 12.85 -11.80 -4.71
C ALA A 191 12.25 -11.96 -6.11
N ILE A 192 12.46 -10.98 -7.01
CA ILE A 192 12.04 -11.06 -8.42
C ILE A 192 12.78 -12.22 -9.13
N GLU A 193 14.09 -12.30 -9.00
CA GLU A 193 14.91 -13.36 -9.60
C GLU A 193 14.53 -14.76 -9.08
N ALA A 194 14.15 -14.86 -7.81
CA ALA A 194 13.67 -16.10 -7.20
C ALA A 194 12.19 -16.42 -7.53
N GLY A 195 11.47 -15.55 -8.25
CA GLY A 195 10.07 -15.76 -8.62
C GLY A 195 9.08 -15.61 -7.47
N LYS A 196 9.47 -15.01 -6.35
CA LYS A 196 8.61 -14.89 -5.13
C LYS A 196 7.34 -14.09 -5.35
N PHE A 197 7.30 -13.23 -6.36
CA PHE A 197 6.13 -12.41 -6.67
C PHE A 197 5.21 -13.04 -7.73
N ALA A 198 5.58 -14.14 -8.36
CA ALA A 198 4.85 -14.74 -9.48
C ALA A 198 3.39 -15.06 -9.12
N GLU A 199 3.17 -15.70 -7.96
CA GLU A 199 1.83 -16.11 -7.52
C GLU A 199 0.93 -14.94 -7.09
N GLN A 200 1.49 -13.79 -6.74
CA GLN A 200 0.71 -12.63 -6.33
C GLN A 200 0.40 -11.67 -7.48
N ILE A 201 1.17 -11.71 -8.57
CA ILE A 201 1.05 -10.78 -9.70
C ILE A 201 0.02 -11.28 -10.71
N VAL A 202 -0.90 -10.38 -11.07
CA VAL A 202 -1.82 -10.51 -12.19
C VAL A 202 -1.28 -9.69 -13.35
N PRO A 203 -0.94 -10.31 -14.50
CA PRO A 203 -0.46 -9.59 -15.66
C PRO A 203 -1.46 -8.55 -16.18
N VAL A 204 -0.94 -7.43 -16.67
CA VAL A 204 -1.74 -6.35 -17.26
C VAL A 204 -1.46 -6.26 -18.76
N GLU A 205 -2.49 -6.35 -19.57
CA GLU A 205 -2.38 -6.15 -21.02
C GLU A 205 -2.35 -4.64 -21.34
N VAL A 206 -1.18 -4.16 -21.78
CA VAL A 206 -0.94 -2.75 -22.04
C VAL A 206 -0.89 -2.48 -23.54
N LYS A 207 -1.74 -1.55 -24.01
CA LYS A 207 -1.72 -1.10 -25.40
C LYS A 207 -0.54 -0.17 -25.65
N GLN A 208 0.38 -0.59 -26.51
CA GLN A 208 1.53 0.21 -26.97
C GLN A 208 1.48 0.42 -28.48
N ARG A 209 1.09 1.61 -28.92
CA ARG A 209 0.93 1.96 -30.34
C ARG A 209 0.03 0.96 -31.09
N ARG A 210 0.62 -0.04 -31.81
CA ARG A 210 -0.10 -1.00 -32.63
C ARG A 210 -0.11 -2.42 -32.09
N GLN A 211 0.46 -2.64 -30.91
CA GLN A 211 0.55 -3.97 -30.27
C GLN A 211 0.07 -3.91 -28.82
N THR A 212 -0.37 -5.04 -28.32
CA THR A 212 -0.60 -5.25 -26.88
C THR A 212 0.62 -5.96 -26.33
N VAL A 213 1.11 -5.52 -25.19
CA VAL A 213 2.26 -6.09 -24.47
C VAL A 213 1.77 -6.51 -23.09
N THR A 214 2.09 -7.71 -22.69
CA THR A 214 1.83 -8.20 -21.33
C THR A 214 2.86 -7.61 -20.38
N PHE A 215 2.40 -6.89 -19.37
CA PHE A 215 3.22 -6.35 -18.28
C PHE A 215 2.97 -7.17 -17.03
N ASP A 216 3.97 -7.96 -16.60
CA ASP A 216 3.88 -9.02 -15.58
C ASP A 216 4.98 -8.95 -14.52
N THR A 217 5.85 -7.95 -14.56
CA THR A 217 6.98 -7.80 -13.65
C THR A 217 7.10 -6.37 -13.15
N ASP A 218 7.41 -6.19 -11.86
CA ASP A 218 7.66 -4.86 -11.27
C ASP A 218 8.85 -4.20 -11.98
N GLU A 219 8.64 -2.99 -12.53
CA GLU A 219 9.66 -2.32 -13.35
C GLU A 219 10.50 -1.29 -12.59
N TYR A 220 10.15 -1.00 -11.34
CA TYR A 220 10.81 0.08 -10.58
C TYR A 220 12.10 -0.35 -9.87
N PRO A 221 12.30 -1.60 -9.40
CA PRO A 221 13.51 -2.05 -8.74
C PRO A 221 14.76 -1.86 -9.59
N LYS A 222 15.87 -1.45 -8.96
CA LYS A 222 17.16 -1.12 -9.62
C LYS A 222 18.21 -2.17 -9.28
N ALA A 223 18.43 -3.10 -10.21
CA ALA A 223 19.42 -4.17 -10.05
C ALA A 223 20.88 -3.65 -9.99
N ASP A 224 21.12 -2.46 -10.53
CA ASP A 224 22.43 -1.79 -10.54
C ASP A 224 22.64 -0.79 -9.39
N ALA A 225 21.75 -0.78 -8.38
CA ALA A 225 21.89 0.09 -7.25
C ALA A 225 23.17 -0.20 -6.46
N THR A 226 23.94 0.85 -6.18
CA THR A 226 25.18 0.75 -5.38
C THR A 226 25.17 1.80 -4.27
N PHE A 227 25.91 1.52 -3.20
CA PHE A 227 26.04 2.46 -2.08
C PHE A 227 26.67 3.79 -2.54
N GLU A 228 27.74 3.71 -3.35
CA GLU A 228 28.41 4.89 -3.92
C GLU A 228 27.48 5.72 -4.83
N GLY A 229 26.56 5.04 -5.53
CA GLY A 229 25.52 5.68 -6.35
C GLY A 229 24.57 6.48 -5.48
N LEU A 230 24.08 5.88 -4.39
CA LEU A 230 23.17 6.54 -3.44
C LEU A 230 23.83 7.73 -2.76
N GLN A 231 25.09 7.60 -2.30
CA GLN A 231 25.80 8.68 -1.64
C GLN A 231 26.02 9.92 -2.52
N LYS A 232 26.08 9.78 -3.84
CA LYS A 232 26.23 10.91 -4.79
C LYS A 232 24.94 11.72 -4.96
N LEU A 233 23.79 11.20 -4.53
CA LEU A 233 22.53 11.91 -4.65
C LEU A 233 22.47 13.10 -3.69
N ARG A 234 21.94 14.22 -4.18
CA ARG A 234 21.73 15.41 -3.37
C ARG A 234 20.45 15.26 -2.54
N PRO A 235 20.40 15.86 -1.34
CA PRO A 235 19.15 16.01 -0.60
C PRO A 235 18.06 16.62 -1.48
N ALA A 236 16.84 16.07 -1.38
CA ALA A 236 15.75 16.43 -2.28
C ALA A 236 14.81 17.48 -1.71
N PHE A 237 14.68 17.58 -0.40
CA PHE A 237 13.65 18.37 0.28
C PHE A 237 14.22 19.51 1.13
N ASP A 238 15.34 19.29 1.78
CA ASP A 238 16.13 20.29 2.50
C ASP A 238 17.57 20.27 1.97
N ARG A 239 18.16 21.44 1.73
CA ARG A 239 19.52 21.55 1.18
C ARG A 239 20.60 20.94 2.10
N GLU A 240 20.38 21.01 3.40
CA GLU A 240 21.25 20.44 4.43
C GLU A 240 20.71 19.10 4.97
N GLY A 241 19.67 18.57 4.34
CA GLY A 241 18.98 17.35 4.73
C GLY A 241 19.70 16.07 4.34
N THR A 242 19.04 14.97 4.64
CA THR A 242 19.56 13.60 4.44
C THR A 242 18.70 12.75 3.52
N VAL A 243 17.45 13.16 3.28
CA VAL A 243 16.50 12.44 2.43
C VAL A 243 16.74 12.75 0.96
N THR A 244 16.89 11.72 0.16
CA THR A 244 17.18 11.82 -1.29
C THR A 244 16.18 11.03 -2.10
N ALA A 245 16.19 11.18 -3.42
CA ALA A 245 15.40 10.35 -4.32
C ALA A 245 15.81 8.85 -4.29
N GLY A 246 16.97 8.52 -3.73
CA GLY A 246 17.44 7.12 -3.63
C GLY A 246 17.05 6.43 -2.32
N ASN A 247 16.74 7.19 -1.27
CA ASN A 247 16.32 6.67 0.03
C ASN A 247 14.86 7.05 0.39
N ALA A 248 14.07 7.37 -0.63
CA ALA A 248 12.63 7.61 -0.60
C ALA A 248 11.94 6.65 -1.57
N SER A 249 10.66 6.37 -1.33
CA SER A 249 9.83 5.61 -2.27
C SER A 249 9.60 6.39 -3.57
N GLY A 250 9.27 5.67 -4.63
CA GLY A 250 8.96 6.26 -5.93
C GLY A 250 7.52 6.77 -6.05
N ILE A 251 7.29 7.45 -7.17
CA ILE A 251 5.98 7.77 -7.70
C ILE A 251 5.63 6.66 -8.68
N ASN A 252 4.52 5.95 -8.44
CA ASN A 252 4.27 4.69 -9.13
C ASN A 252 2.79 4.50 -9.46
N ASP A 253 2.53 3.56 -10.37
CA ASP A 253 1.21 3.11 -10.78
C ASP A 253 1.00 1.66 -10.34
N GLY A 254 -0.15 1.32 -9.76
CA GLY A 254 -0.42 -0.05 -9.35
C GLY A 254 -1.79 -0.24 -8.71
N ALA A 255 -2.23 -1.49 -8.65
CA ALA A 255 -3.45 -1.92 -7.98
C ALA A 255 -3.26 -3.25 -7.26
N SER A 256 -4.10 -3.49 -6.27
CA SER A 256 -4.15 -4.76 -5.52
C SER A 256 -5.57 -5.03 -5.04
N ALA A 257 -5.89 -6.29 -4.83
CA ALA A 257 -7.21 -6.73 -4.38
C ALA A 257 -7.13 -7.95 -3.46
N ILE A 258 -7.99 -7.94 -2.45
CA ILE A 258 -8.13 -8.98 -1.44
C ILE A 258 -9.62 -9.33 -1.33
N ILE A 259 -9.95 -10.61 -1.23
CA ILE A 259 -11.30 -11.07 -0.94
C ILE A 259 -11.36 -11.53 0.51
N LEU A 260 -12.25 -10.90 1.28
CA LEU A 260 -12.53 -11.25 2.67
C LEU A 260 -13.85 -12.01 2.75
N ALA A 261 -13.90 -13.02 3.60
CA ALA A 261 -15.11 -13.82 3.85
C ALA A 261 -15.30 -14.07 5.36
N SER A 262 -16.56 -14.15 5.77
CA SER A 262 -16.93 -14.60 7.10
C SER A 262 -16.66 -16.11 7.29
N GLU A 263 -16.53 -16.59 8.52
CA GLU A 263 -16.38 -18.04 8.83
C GLU A 263 -17.56 -18.84 8.27
N SER A 264 -18.77 -18.27 8.33
CA SER A 264 -19.99 -18.87 7.78
C SER A 264 -19.92 -18.97 6.24
N ALA A 265 -19.45 -17.94 5.55
CA ALA A 265 -19.29 -17.96 4.09
C ALA A 265 -18.19 -18.94 3.65
N VAL A 266 -17.07 -18.99 4.36
CA VAL A 266 -16.00 -19.99 4.11
C VAL A 266 -16.57 -21.40 4.14
N THR A 267 -17.37 -21.73 5.18
CA THR A 267 -18.00 -23.04 5.31
C THR A 267 -19.06 -23.28 4.23
N LYS A 268 -19.93 -22.29 3.99
CA LYS A 268 -21.06 -22.38 3.05
C LYS A 268 -20.63 -22.62 1.61
N TYR A 269 -19.56 -21.95 1.18
CA TYR A 269 -19.04 -22.01 -0.18
C TYR A 269 -17.82 -22.92 -0.35
N GLY A 270 -17.36 -23.58 0.72
CA GLY A 270 -16.20 -24.48 0.68
C GLY A 270 -14.88 -23.76 0.32
N LEU A 271 -14.72 -22.51 0.74
CA LEU A 271 -13.54 -21.71 0.42
C LEU A 271 -12.33 -22.19 1.23
N THR A 272 -11.15 -22.02 0.66
CA THR A 272 -9.89 -22.28 1.35
C THR A 272 -9.31 -20.97 1.88
N PRO A 273 -9.30 -20.72 3.18
CA PRO A 273 -8.71 -19.53 3.76
C PRO A 273 -7.18 -19.52 3.55
N LEU A 274 -6.64 -18.36 3.19
CA LEU A 274 -5.21 -18.11 3.16
C LEU A 274 -4.68 -17.74 4.55
N VAL A 275 -5.36 -16.81 5.21
CA VAL A 275 -5.05 -16.31 6.56
C VAL A 275 -6.34 -15.84 7.27
N GLU A 276 -6.30 -15.75 8.60
CA GLU A 276 -7.33 -15.06 9.40
C GLU A 276 -6.91 -13.60 9.64
N LEU A 277 -7.80 -12.63 9.42
CA LEU A 277 -7.61 -11.25 9.84
C LEU A 277 -8.01 -11.12 11.31
N THR A 278 -7.03 -11.21 12.21
CA THR A 278 -7.25 -11.27 13.66
C THR A 278 -7.62 -9.90 14.24
N SER A 279 -6.82 -8.89 13.92
CA SER A 279 -7.05 -7.52 14.41
C SER A 279 -6.58 -6.46 13.41
N TYR A 280 -7.04 -5.24 13.63
CA TYR A 280 -6.57 -4.06 12.94
C TYR A 280 -6.70 -2.83 13.83
N ALA A 281 -5.88 -1.82 13.56
CA ALA A 281 -5.89 -0.56 14.28
C ALA A 281 -5.46 0.61 13.41
N GLN A 282 -5.79 1.80 13.89
CA GLN A 282 -5.34 3.06 13.33
C GLN A 282 -4.92 4.01 14.46
N SER A 283 -4.03 4.93 14.14
CA SER A 283 -3.46 5.91 15.06
C SER A 283 -3.52 7.31 14.47
N GLY A 284 -3.44 8.31 15.33
CA GLY A 284 -3.23 9.71 14.96
C GLY A 284 -2.06 10.27 15.75
N LEU A 285 -1.26 11.15 15.11
CA LEU A 285 -0.11 11.82 15.73
C LEU A 285 0.15 13.18 15.05
N ASP A 286 1.17 13.91 15.50
CA ASP A 286 1.57 15.17 14.89
C ASP A 286 1.88 14.96 13.38
N PRO A 287 1.23 15.70 12.47
CA PRO A 287 1.51 15.65 11.05
C PRO A 287 2.99 15.82 10.67
N LYS A 288 3.75 16.59 11.45
CA LYS A 288 5.18 16.83 11.23
C LYS A 288 6.04 15.58 11.26
N ILE A 289 5.59 14.55 11.95
CA ILE A 289 6.26 13.25 12.10
C ILE A 289 5.33 12.09 11.70
N MET A 290 4.47 12.32 10.70
CA MET A 290 3.45 11.35 10.24
C MET A 290 4.04 9.96 10.00
N GLY A 291 5.30 9.88 9.61
CA GLY A 291 6.01 8.64 9.32
C GLY A 291 6.08 7.67 10.52
N LEU A 292 5.91 8.14 11.75
CA LEU A 292 5.90 7.32 12.97
C LEU A 292 4.50 6.76 13.31
N GLY A 293 3.47 7.05 12.51
CA GLY A 293 2.11 6.52 12.68
C GLY A 293 2.02 5.01 12.88
N PRO A 294 2.83 4.18 12.20
CA PRO A 294 2.86 2.74 12.39
C PRO A 294 3.12 2.28 13.82
N VAL A 295 3.92 3.02 14.61
CA VAL A 295 4.33 2.60 15.96
C VAL A 295 3.10 2.33 16.83
N GLU A 296 2.24 3.32 16.98
CA GLU A 296 1.04 3.20 17.80
C GLU A 296 -0.04 2.30 17.14
N ALA A 297 -0.11 2.30 15.80
CA ALA A 297 -1.05 1.44 15.08
C ALA A 297 -0.73 -0.05 15.26
N VAL A 298 0.54 -0.44 15.16
CA VAL A 298 1.01 -1.81 15.40
C VAL A 298 0.76 -2.20 16.85
N SER A 299 1.17 -1.37 17.81
CA SER A 299 0.96 -1.64 19.25
C SER A 299 -0.51 -1.89 19.58
N LYS A 300 -1.40 -1.02 19.08
CA LYS A 300 -2.86 -1.20 19.25
C LYS A 300 -3.41 -2.47 18.59
N ALA A 301 -2.87 -2.87 17.44
CA ALA A 301 -3.30 -4.10 16.78
C ALA A 301 -2.86 -5.33 17.56
N LEU A 302 -1.64 -5.33 18.10
CA LEU A 302 -1.10 -6.37 18.96
C LEU A 302 -1.90 -6.49 20.26
N ASP A 303 -2.15 -5.37 20.95
CA ASP A 303 -2.92 -5.33 22.20
C ASP A 303 -4.33 -5.92 22.02
N LYS A 304 -5.02 -5.60 20.93
CA LYS A 304 -6.33 -6.18 20.62
C LYS A 304 -6.31 -7.69 20.44
N ALA A 305 -5.19 -8.23 19.97
CA ALA A 305 -5.00 -9.67 19.77
C ALA A 305 -4.39 -10.37 21.02
N GLY A 306 -3.94 -9.61 22.02
CA GLY A 306 -3.23 -10.16 23.18
C GLY A 306 -1.85 -10.73 22.83
N LEU A 307 -1.17 -10.14 21.82
CA LEU A 307 0.14 -10.59 21.34
C LEU A 307 1.24 -9.57 21.65
N THR A 308 2.47 -10.08 21.76
CA THR A 308 3.68 -9.25 21.83
C THR A 308 4.31 -9.08 20.44
N LEU A 309 5.16 -8.07 20.26
CA LEU A 309 5.90 -7.85 19.02
C LEU A 309 6.81 -9.04 18.67
N GLU A 310 7.40 -9.69 19.69
CA GLU A 310 8.28 -10.85 19.54
C GLU A 310 7.57 -12.06 18.90
N GLN A 311 6.27 -12.24 19.21
CA GLN A 311 5.46 -13.36 18.70
C GLN A 311 5.08 -13.21 17.22
N VAL A 312 5.32 -12.03 16.62
CA VAL A 312 5.10 -11.82 15.20
C VAL A 312 6.32 -12.30 14.42
N ASP A 313 6.06 -13.08 13.37
CA ASP A 313 7.11 -13.70 12.56
C ASP A 313 7.57 -12.81 11.42
N LEU A 314 6.62 -12.10 10.78
CA LEU A 314 6.86 -11.27 9.59
C LEU A 314 6.19 -9.90 9.70
N PHE A 315 6.88 -8.90 9.16
CA PHE A 315 6.36 -7.53 9.08
C PHE A 315 6.52 -6.99 7.67
N GLU A 316 5.46 -6.38 7.15
CA GLU A 316 5.47 -5.50 5.99
C GLU A 316 5.23 -4.06 6.48
N LEU A 317 6.30 -3.32 6.70
CA LEU A 317 6.27 -1.90 7.06
C LEU A 317 6.53 -1.07 5.81
N ASN A 318 5.54 -0.32 5.33
CA ASN A 318 5.69 0.45 4.11
C ASN A 318 6.82 1.47 4.21
N GLU A 319 7.72 1.46 3.24
CA GLU A 319 8.91 2.31 3.18
C GLU A 319 8.61 3.59 2.39
N ALA A 320 7.84 4.51 2.96
CA ALA A 320 7.66 5.82 2.32
C ALA A 320 9.01 6.56 2.20
N PHE A 321 9.85 6.45 3.25
CA PHE A 321 11.21 6.97 3.33
C PHE A 321 12.06 6.05 4.21
N ALA A 322 13.36 5.93 3.93
CA ALA A 322 14.26 5.13 4.76
C ALA A 322 14.35 5.66 6.20
N ALA A 323 14.41 6.99 6.38
CA ALA A 323 14.38 7.61 7.70
C ALA A 323 13.12 7.25 8.48
N GLN A 324 11.98 7.23 7.81
CA GLN A 324 10.68 6.86 8.40
C GLN A 324 10.66 5.38 8.79
N ALA A 325 11.08 4.47 7.90
CA ALA A 325 11.09 3.04 8.17
C ALA A 325 12.02 2.68 9.33
N LEU A 326 13.23 3.24 9.34
CA LEU A 326 14.18 3.10 10.46
C LEU A 326 13.62 3.67 11.78
N GLY A 327 12.97 4.84 11.73
CA GLY A 327 12.35 5.44 12.90
C GLY A 327 11.25 4.58 13.50
N VAL A 328 10.40 3.98 12.67
CA VAL A 328 9.37 3.03 13.11
C VAL A 328 10.00 1.81 13.77
N MET A 329 11.03 1.21 13.14
CA MET A 329 11.71 0.04 13.72
C MET A 329 12.38 0.36 15.04
N TYR A 330 13.03 1.52 15.17
CA TYR A 330 13.69 1.93 16.43
C TYR A 330 12.67 2.11 17.55
N GLN A 331 11.56 2.80 17.28
CA GLN A 331 10.54 3.04 18.31
C GLN A 331 9.76 1.78 18.69
N LEU A 332 9.44 0.89 17.73
CA LEU A 332 8.82 -0.40 18.06
C LEU A 332 9.77 -1.29 18.87
N SER A 333 11.05 -1.33 18.49
CA SER A 333 12.09 -2.06 19.24
C SER A 333 12.19 -1.57 20.69
N GLU A 334 12.25 -0.26 20.89
CA GLU A 334 12.31 0.36 22.23
C GLU A 334 11.03 0.16 23.03
N GLN A 335 9.86 0.40 22.43
CA GLN A 335 8.55 0.31 23.12
C GLN A 335 8.19 -1.10 23.57
N HIS A 336 8.65 -2.09 22.81
CA HIS A 336 8.32 -3.52 23.08
C HIS A 336 9.49 -4.34 23.62
N ASP A 337 10.59 -3.71 24.05
CA ASP A 337 11.79 -4.36 24.56
C ASP A 337 12.34 -5.49 23.67
N LEU A 338 12.15 -5.36 22.32
CA LEU A 338 12.65 -6.32 21.35
C LEU A 338 13.93 -5.76 20.68
N PRO A 339 15.11 -6.39 20.87
CA PRO A 339 16.34 -5.90 20.25
C PRO A 339 16.22 -5.75 18.73
N LEU A 340 16.74 -4.66 18.19
CA LEU A 340 16.61 -4.35 16.75
C LEU A 340 17.20 -5.45 15.87
N GLU A 341 18.27 -6.11 16.32
CA GLU A 341 18.90 -7.24 15.63
C GLU A 341 17.99 -8.47 15.52
N ALA A 342 17.05 -8.63 16.45
CA ALA A 342 16.04 -9.68 16.41
C ALA A 342 14.81 -9.26 15.59
N PHE A 343 14.52 -7.96 15.53
CA PHE A 343 13.34 -7.41 14.83
C PHE A 343 13.59 -7.21 13.35
N LYS A 344 14.70 -6.52 12.98
CA LYS A 344 15.02 -6.12 11.59
C LYS A 344 14.97 -7.28 10.58
N PRO A 345 15.46 -8.51 10.88
CA PRO A 345 15.39 -9.62 9.91
C PRO A 345 13.97 -10.07 9.53
N LYS A 346 12.98 -9.75 10.37
CA LYS A 346 11.57 -10.07 10.11
C LYS A 346 10.85 -9.04 9.24
N VAL A 347 11.49 -7.89 8.95
CA VAL A 347 10.88 -6.74 8.28
C VAL A 347 11.22 -6.71 6.81
N ASN A 348 10.19 -6.58 5.96
CA ASN A 348 10.32 -6.38 4.52
C ASN A 348 11.33 -7.34 3.89
N VAL A 349 11.13 -8.64 4.10
CA VAL A 349 12.10 -9.69 3.72
C VAL A 349 12.33 -9.78 2.22
N ASN A 350 11.39 -9.29 1.42
CA ASN A 350 11.45 -9.22 -0.05
C ASN A 350 11.62 -7.78 -0.58
N GLY A 351 12.16 -6.87 0.24
CA GLY A 351 12.23 -5.44 -0.07
C GLY A 351 10.89 -4.74 0.13
N GLY A 352 10.88 -3.42 0.02
CA GLY A 352 9.69 -2.61 0.27
C GLY A 352 9.52 -1.48 -0.75
N ALA A 353 8.77 -0.44 -0.40
CA ALA A 353 8.34 0.60 -1.32
C ALA A 353 9.47 1.46 -1.90
N ILE A 354 10.63 1.54 -1.24
CA ILE A 354 11.81 2.21 -1.81
C ILE A 354 12.24 1.52 -3.10
N ALA A 355 12.18 0.20 -3.14
CA ALA A 355 12.53 -0.60 -4.29
C ALA A 355 11.35 -0.88 -5.22
N LEU A 356 10.21 -1.33 -4.66
CA LEU A 356 9.04 -1.76 -5.43
C LEU A 356 8.16 -0.60 -5.89
N GLY A 357 8.17 0.53 -5.17
CA GLY A 357 7.32 1.68 -5.47
C GLY A 357 6.14 1.86 -4.50
N HIS A 358 5.53 3.07 -4.56
CA HIS A 358 4.48 3.49 -3.63
C HIS A 358 3.26 4.11 -4.36
N PRO A 359 2.47 3.33 -5.11
CA PRO A 359 1.18 3.79 -5.62
C PRO A 359 0.23 4.03 -4.43
N LEU A 360 -0.03 5.30 -4.08
CA LEU A 360 -0.60 5.72 -2.79
C LEU A 360 -1.83 4.90 -2.36
N GLY A 361 -2.86 4.89 -3.19
CA GLY A 361 -4.12 4.19 -2.88
C GLY A 361 -4.03 2.67 -2.86
N ALA A 362 -3.03 2.09 -3.55
CA ALA A 362 -2.82 0.66 -3.61
C ALA A 362 -1.95 0.13 -2.47
N SER A 363 -0.98 0.91 -2.00
CA SER A 363 0.12 0.43 -1.16
C SER A 363 -0.33 -0.29 0.11
N GLY A 364 -1.34 0.21 0.81
CA GLY A 364 -1.85 -0.42 2.03
C GLY A 364 -2.44 -1.81 1.81
N ASN A 365 -3.07 -2.05 0.67
CA ASN A 365 -3.58 -3.36 0.27
C ASN A 365 -2.43 -4.24 -0.28
N ARG A 366 -1.52 -3.67 -1.08
CA ARG A 366 -0.37 -4.34 -1.66
C ARG A 366 0.55 -4.98 -0.61
N ILE A 367 0.86 -4.27 0.48
CA ILE A 367 1.72 -4.83 1.54
C ILE A 367 1.04 -5.99 2.27
N ILE A 368 -0.30 -5.99 2.39
CA ILE A 368 -1.05 -7.13 2.92
C ILE A 368 -0.95 -8.32 1.96
N VAL A 369 -1.07 -8.09 0.63
CA VAL A 369 -0.89 -9.15 -0.37
C VAL A 369 0.49 -9.77 -0.25
N SER A 370 1.56 -8.96 -0.23
CA SER A 370 2.94 -9.46 -0.10
C SER A 370 3.16 -10.23 1.19
N LEU A 371 2.63 -9.73 2.31
CA LEU A 371 2.71 -10.40 3.61
C LEU A 371 2.03 -11.78 3.59
N ILE A 372 0.83 -11.88 3.02
CA ILE A 372 0.09 -13.15 2.92
C ILE A 372 0.89 -14.20 2.16
N HIS A 373 1.41 -13.84 0.98
CA HIS A 373 2.19 -14.79 0.17
C HIS A 373 3.46 -15.25 0.88
N GLU A 374 4.16 -14.35 1.58
CA GLU A 374 5.35 -14.73 2.35
C GLU A 374 5.00 -15.57 3.60
N MET A 375 3.88 -15.28 4.28
CA MET A 375 3.39 -16.11 5.39
C MET A 375 3.07 -17.53 4.94
N LEU A 376 2.47 -17.70 3.77
CA LEU A 376 2.15 -19.01 3.19
C LEU A 376 3.42 -19.77 2.81
N GLU A 377 4.40 -19.11 2.21
CA GLU A 377 5.67 -19.73 1.81
C GLU A 377 6.48 -20.19 3.03
N GLN A 378 6.60 -19.33 4.04
CA GLN A 378 7.36 -19.63 5.25
C GLN A 378 6.55 -20.41 6.30
N LYS A 379 5.24 -20.58 6.11
CA LYS A 379 4.31 -21.23 7.07
C LYS A 379 4.37 -20.60 8.46
N THR A 380 4.34 -19.27 8.51
CA THR A 380 4.43 -18.49 9.73
C THR A 380 3.08 -18.36 10.43
N SER A 381 3.11 -18.17 11.78
CA SER A 381 1.91 -18.05 12.58
C SER A 381 1.29 -16.67 12.54
N TYR A 382 2.11 -15.60 12.62
CA TYR A 382 1.62 -14.23 12.68
C TYR A 382 2.40 -13.30 11.77
N GLY A 383 1.67 -12.39 11.10
CA GLY A 383 2.23 -11.33 10.29
C GLY A 383 1.53 -9.99 10.54
N VAL A 384 2.28 -8.90 10.45
CA VAL A 384 1.76 -7.53 10.58
C VAL A 384 2.10 -6.73 9.34
N ALA A 385 1.09 -6.10 8.72
CA ALA A 385 1.28 -5.06 7.73
C ALA A 385 0.90 -3.70 8.31
N SER A 386 1.75 -2.69 8.10
CA SER A 386 1.49 -1.33 8.61
C SER A 386 2.08 -0.27 7.70
N LEU A 387 1.45 0.90 7.66
CA LEU A 387 1.98 2.04 6.94
C LEU A 387 1.64 3.37 7.61
N CYS A 388 2.52 4.35 7.41
CA CYS A 388 2.29 5.74 7.76
C CYS A 388 1.32 6.39 6.74
N VAL A 389 0.64 7.41 7.20
CA VAL A 389 -0.40 8.09 6.45
C VAL A 389 -0.23 9.60 6.55
N GLY A 390 -0.18 10.29 5.43
CA GLY A 390 -0.10 11.75 5.37
C GLY A 390 -1.18 12.41 6.23
N GLY A 391 -0.86 13.55 6.83
CA GLY A 391 -1.72 14.24 7.79
C GLY A 391 -1.57 13.74 9.23
N GLY A 392 -0.61 12.86 9.52
CA GLY A 392 -0.31 12.41 10.88
C GLY A 392 -1.16 11.23 11.34
N MET A 393 -1.15 10.14 10.58
CA MET A 393 -1.90 8.92 10.90
C MET A 393 -1.05 7.66 10.64
N GLY A 394 -1.51 6.51 11.15
CA GLY A 394 -0.98 5.20 10.86
C GLY A 394 -2.06 4.15 10.83
N THR A 395 -1.85 3.07 10.10
CA THR A 395 -2.74 1.91 10.06
C THR A 395 -1.95 0.62 10.20
N ALA A 396 -2.54 -0.41 10.82
CA ALA A 396 -1.96 -1.73 10.94
C ALA A 396 -3.03 -2.81 10.85
N VAL A 397 -2.67 -3.93 10.24
CA VAL A 397 -3.46 -5.16 10.16
C VAL A 397 -2.59 -6.31 10.67
N LEU A 398 -3.16 -7.15 11.53
CA LEU A 398 -2.53 -8.36 12.05
C LEU A 398 -3.24 -9.60 11.49
N LEU A 399 -2.45 -10.45 10.89
CA LEU A 399 -2.87 -11.69 10.24
C LEU A 399 -2.38 -12.91 11.04
N LYS A 400 -3.20 -13.96 11.04
CA LYS A 400 -2.84 -15.27 11.60
C LYS A 400 -2.85 -16.32 10.49
N GLY A 401 -1.78 -17.10 10.40
CA GLY A 401 -1.70 -18.26 9.53
C GLY A 401 -2.76 -19.32 9.89
N ILE A 402 -3.23 -20.03 8.90
CA ILE A 402 -4.17 -21.15 9.09
C ILE A 402 -3.34 -22.37 9.49
N GLU A 403 -3.66 -22.95 10.63
CA GLU A 403 -3.08 -24.24 11.04
C GLU A 403 -3.58 -25.34 10.08
N GLY A 404 -2.65 -26.03 9.43
CA GLY A 404 -2.92 -27.12 8.50
C GLY A 404 -3.41 -28.40 9.18
#